data_1bd4cc33061351a8d933df89774ea9f4
#
_entry.id   1bd4cc33061351a8d933df89774ea9f4
#
_cell.length_a   1.000
_cell.length_b   1.000
_cell.length_c   1.000
_cell.angle_alpha   90.00
_cell.angle_beta   90.00
_cell.angle_gamma   90.00
#
_symmetry.space_group_name_H-M   'P 1'
#
loop_
_entity.id
_entity.type
_entity.pdbx_description
1 polymer ?
#
loop_
_entity_poly.entity_id
_entity_poly.type
_entity_poly.pdbx_seq_one_letter_code
_entity_poly.pdbx_strand_id
1 'polypeptide(L)'
;MISINHLLLGRGLRLWLAAGFYFVAVAVSAQSADQQYHRVRVQASGAQLSALGIAADHGLRKGELWFEGDFSDRELGIIREAGLSHSVLQRDMAAYYGARIAADPGFEAGREAASTLRDGAGACARIPSDFVIPDAFVPGSMGGYYTMQEVYDQMDSMAARFPTLVSPRTAFGTQLTHQGRQQFLLKMSDNVGVDEADEPNVLYTALMHAREPAGMMSVLFYMNWLLENYGIDERATYVIKNAQLYFVPVVNPDGYEINRISNPMGGGLWRKNARNNGTSTGVDLNRNWPYEWGFDNVGSSPVAASDVYRGPSAGSEPEIANLMELSVERNFRTALNYHSFGDLLIFPWGYDFVFTPDHGTFRRGAKSMVEDNFYTYGTPYQTVSYAVNGSSDDWFYGEQTLKEKTFAWTPEVGELGFWPPASQIIPMVQENALANLLLAFFGTRYAAVTALEAPLAEREGVLRHRIIGYGEIPVDAQVSLEALSTNLDVAAVSVAYAALEAGQEREGELSYRLHPSTQPGDAVRYDWVLRWPGFEHRITVQTLFGLEQQPIQPSGDWQP
;
A
#
# COMPACT_ATOMS: atom_id res chain seq x y z
N MET A 1 69.88 -6.24 -50.92
CA MET A 1 70.06 -5.86 -52.33
C MET A 1 68.79 -5.21 -52.80
N ILE A 2 68.87 -3.92 -53.09
CA ILE A 2 68.27 -3.23 -54.24
C ILE A 2 66.74 -3.10 -54.11
N SER A 3 66.21 -1.97 -53.77
CA SER A 3 66.24 -0.60 -54.37
C SER A 3 65.03 -0.31 -55.22
N ILE A 4 64.35 0.75 -54.88
CA ILE A 4 63.96 1.96 -55.62
C ILE A 4 62.55 1.95 -56.18
N ASN A 5 61.74 2.81 -55.68
CA ASN A 5 61.30 4.17 -56.08
C ASN A 5 60.03 4.29 -56.95
N HIS A 6 59.27 5.09 -56.59
CA HIS A 6 58.64 6.38 -56.98
C HIS A 6 57.11 6.37 -57.14
N LEU A 7 56.53 7.24 -56.35
CA LEU A 7 55.76 8.48 -56.66
C LEU A 7 54.51 8.33 -57.53
N LEU A 8 53.36 8.70 -57.01
CA LEU A 8 52.67 9.96 -57.32
C LEU A 8 51.22 9.97 -56.79
N LEU A 9 50.94 10.97 -55.99
CA LEU A 9 49.76 11.85 -55.91
C LEU A 9 48.41 11.35 -56.45
N GLY A 10 47.40 11.37 -55.53
CA GLY A 10 45.99 11.36 -55.92
C GLY A 10 45.00 11.50 -54.79
N ARG A 11 44.76 12.77 -54.40
CA ARG A 11 43.50 13.33 -53.82
C ARG A 11 42.60 12.46 -52.95
N GLY A 12 42.43 12.96 -51.73
CA GLY A 12 41.52 12.46 -50.70
C GLY A 12 40.07 12.40 -51.11
N LEU A 13 39.44 11.37 -50.57
CA LEU A 13 38.01 11.31 -50.42
C LEU A 13 37.74 10.94 -48.94
N ARG A 14 37.38 11.92 -48.14
CA ARG A 14 36.89 11.68 -46.78
C ARG A 14 35.50 11.07 -46.88
N LEU A 15 35.38 9.76 -46.68
CA LEU A 15 34.10 9.12 -46.41
C LEU A 15 33.70 9.49 -44.96
N TRP A 16 32.65 10.29 -44.85
CA TRP A 16 31.88 10.40 -43.62
C TRP A 16 31.00 9.14 -43.50
N LEU A 17 31.36 8.27 -42.58
CA LEU A 17 30.43 7.22 -42.11
C LEU A 17 29.40 7.93 -41.22
N ALA A 18 28.25 8.26 -41.81
CA ALA A 18 27.05 8.60 -41.08
C ALA A 18 26.54 7.29 -40.45
N ALA A 19 26.77 7.10 -39.14
CA ALA A 19 26.07 6.09 -38.35
C ALA A 19 24.61 6.51 -38.29
N GLY A 20 23.78 5.96 -39.16
CA GLY A 20 22.34 6.07 -39.09
C GLY A 20 21.87 5.28 -37.89
N PHE A 21 21.53 5.98 -36.80
CA PHE A 21 20.68 5.41 -35.77
C PHE A 21 19.31 5.17 -36.38
N TYR A 22 19.01 3.93 -36.74
CA TYR A 22 17.66 3.49 -37.00
C TYR A 22 16.91 3.49 -35.67
N PHE A 23 16.15 4.56 -35.41
CA PHE A 23 15.03 4.48 -34.49
C PHE A 23 14.00 3.52 -35.08
N VAL A 24 14.01 2.29 -34.62
CA VAL A 24 12.86 1.40 -34.81
C VAL A 24 11.79 1.97 -33.88
N ALA A 25 10.97 2.85 -34.41
CA ALA A 25 9.68 3.16 -33.80
C ALA A 25 8.87 1.86 -33.89
N VAL A 26 8.84 1.09 -32.79
CA VAL A 26 7.85 0.04 -32.63
C VAL A 26 6.51 0.76 -32.65
N ALA A 27 5.81 0.65 -33.76
CA ALA A 27 4.42 1.05 -33.84
C ALA A 27 3.68 0.12 -32.87
N VAL A 28 3.47 0.58 -31.63
CA VAL A 28 2.47 0.01 -30.73
C VAL A 28 1.17 0.11 -31.52
N SER A 29 0.58 -1.04 -31.84
CA SER A 29 -0.67 -1.08 -32.58
C SER A 29 -1.70 -0.22 -31.87
N ALA A 30 -2.17 0.83 -32.54
CA ALA A 30 -2.97 1.92 -32.01
C ALA A 30 -4.36 1.50 -31.46
N GLN A 31 -4.63 0.22 -31.31
CA GLN A 31 -5.97 -0.26 -30.97
C GLN A 31 -6.32 -0.26 -29.48
N SER A 32 -5.37 0.00 -28.57
CA SER A 32 -5.65 0.08 -27.13
C SER A 32 -5.50 1.50 -26.53
N ALA A 33 -4.84 2.42 -27.25
CA ALA A 33 -4.65 3.80 -26.79
C ALA A 33 -5.91 4.68 -26.98
N ASP A 34 -6.86 4.26 -27.81
CA ASP A 34 -8.08 5.02 -28.14
C ASP A 34 -9.32 4.61 -27.33
N GLN A 35 -9.19 3.71 -26.35
CA GLN A 35 -10.33 3.33 -25.53
C GLN A 35 -10.62 4.44 -24.51
N GLN A 36 -11.75 5.14 -24.70
CA GLN A 36 -12.21 6.14 -23.72
C GLN A 36 -12.85 5.47 -22.52
N TYR A 37 -12.69 6.08 -21.34
CA TYR A 37 -13.34 5.69 -20.10
C TYR A 37 -14.29 6.79 -19.65
N HIS A 38 -15.41 6.36 -19.06
CA HIS A 38 -16.46 7.24 -18.58
C HIS A 38 -16.83 6.86 -17.16
N ARG A 39 -17.07 7.85 -16.29
CA ARG A 39 -17.69 7.59 -15.00
C ARG A 39 -19.16 7.34 -15.19
N VAL A 40 -19.61 6.17 -14.82
CA VAL A 40 -20.98 5.72 -15.04
C VAL A 40 -21.54 5.14 -13.75
N ARG A 41 -22.76 5.52 -13.41
CA ARG A 41 -23.55 4.87 -12.38
C ARG A 41 -24.46 3.85 -13.02
N VAL A 42 -24.36 2.59 -12.59
CA VAL A 42 -25.14 1.47 -13.12
C VAL A 42 -26.01 0.93 -11.99
N GLN A 43 -27.29 0.62 -12.29
CA GLN A 43 -28.19 -0.07 -11.36
C GLN A 43 -27.89 -1.58 -11.42
N ALA A 44 -26.81 -1.98 -10.78
CA ALA A 44 -26.34 -3.35 -10.69
C ALA A 44 -25.45 -3.51 -9.48
N SER A 45 -25.37 -4.72 -8.94
CA SER A 45 -24.35 -5.09 -7.95
C SER A 45 -22.98 -5.32 -8.61
N GLY A 46 -21.90 -5.27 -7.82
CA GLY A 46 -20.56 -5.66 -8.29
C GLY A 46 -20.54 -7.08 -8.86
N ALA A 47 -21.26 -8.02 -8.25
CA ALA A 47 -21.38 -9.40 -8.72
C ALA A 47 -22.04 -9.51 -10.12
N GLN A 48 -23.06 -8.70 -10.38
CA GLN A 48 -23.69 -8.66 -11.70
C GLN A 48 -22.75 -8.11 -12.77
N LEU A 49 -21.99 -7.06 -12.47
CA LEU A 49 -20.98 -6.51 -13.38
C LEU A 49 -19.85 -7.50 -13.63
N SER A 50 -19.33 -8.14 -12.59
CA SER A 50 -18.28 -9.14 -12.68
C SER A 50 -18.71 -10.35 -13.53
N ALA A 51 -19.96 -10.82 -13.40
CA ALA A 51 -20.52 -11.89 -14.24
C ALA A 51 -20.58 -11.52 -15.75
N LEU A 52 -20.55 -10.24 -16.07
CA LEU A 52 -20.43 -9.72 -17.45
C LEU A 52 -18.96 -9.55 -17.90
N GLY A 53 -17.98 -9.90 -17.05
CA GLY A 53 -16.56 -9.71 -17.32
C GLY A 53 -16.12 -8.26 -17.25
N ILE A 54 -16.78 -7.45 -16.42
CA ILE A 54 -16.51 -6.03 -16.16
C ILE A 54 -15.77 -5.90 -14.83
N ALA A 55 -14.72 -5.08 -14.79
CA ALA A 55 -14.00 -4.76 -13.56
C ALA A 55 -14.92 -3.97 -12.59
N ALA A 56 -15.10 -4.50 -11.38
CA ALA A 56 -15.89 -3.87 -10.32
C ALA A 56 -15.11 -3.77 -9.00
N ASP A 57 -13.79 -3.86 -9.06
CA ASP A 57 -12.85 -3.78 -7.93
C ASP A 57 -12.61 -2.32 -7.47
N HIS A 58 -12.98 -1.34 -8.27
CA HIS A 58 -12.84 0.07 -7.97
C HIS A 58 -14.18 0.80 -8.07
N GLY A 59 -14.36 1.84 -7.27
CA GLY A 59 -15.51 2.71 -7.38
C GLY A 59 -16.39 2.74 -6.14
N LEU A 60 -17.42 3.56 -6.21
CA LEU A 60 -18.39 3.77 -5.14
C LEU A 60 -19.55 2.80 -5.29
N ARG A 61 -20.08 2.31 -4.17
CA ARG A 61 -21.23 1.41 -4.18
C ARG A 61 -22.24 1.78 -3.10
N LYS A 62 -23.50 1.38 -3.35
CA LYS A 62 -24.55 1.46 -2.34
C LYS A 62 -25.25 0.11 -2.27
N GLY A 63 -24.61 -0.82 -1.57
CA GLY A 63 -25.06 -2.19 -1.44
C GLY A 63 -25.29 -2.84 -2.81
N GLU A 64 -26.43 -3.49 -2.99
CA GLU A 64 -26.85 -4.13 -4.26
C GLU A 64 -27.59 -3.19 -5.21
N LEU A 65 -27.81 -1.90 -4.83
CA LEU A 65 -28.69 -1.00 -5.55
C LEU A 65 -28.03 -0.36 -6.76
N TRP A 66 -26.76 0.04 -6.64
CA TRP A 66 -26.01 0.64 -7.72
C TRP A 66 -24.50 0.59 -7.48
N PHE A 67 -23.77 0.64 -8.58
CA PHE A 67 -22.33 0.76 -8.64
C PHE A 67 -21.95 1.99 -9.50
N GLU A 68 -20.94 2.74 -9.07
CA GLU A 68 -20.40 3.87 -9.81
C GLU A 68 -18.89 3.67 -9.99
N GLY A 69 -18.44 3.64 -11.24
CA GLY A 69 -17.04 3.40 -11.59
C GLY A 69 -16.66 3.99 -12.94
N ASP A 70 -15.39 3.86 -13.28
CA ASP A 70 -14.83 4.31 -14.56
C ASP A 70 -14.81 3.13 -15.53
N PHE A 71 -15.76 3.13 -16.47
CA PHE A 71 -15.96 2.07 -17.46
C PHE A 71 -15.48 2.51 -18.83
N SER A 72 -14.83 1.60 -19.52
CA SER A 72 -14.45 1.77 -20.92
C SER A 72 -15.65 1.79 -21.85
N ASP A 73 -15.49 2.32 -23.07
CA ASP A 73 -16.52 2.28 -24.12
C ASP A 73 -17.02 0.85 -24.36
N ARG A 74 -16.11 -0.14 -24.32
CA ARG A 74 -16.45 -1.55 -24.46
C ARG A 74 -17.35 -2.03 -23.33
N GLU A 75 -16.99 -1.75 -22.08
CA GLU A 75 -17.76 -2.15 -20.91
C GLU A 75 -19.13 -1.43 -20.87
N LEU A 76 -19.16 -0.17 -21.27
CA LEU A 76 -20.41 0.58 -21.43
C LEU A 76 -21.30 -0.05 -22.53
N GLY A 77 -20.71 -0.59 -23.59
CA GLY A 77 -21.40 -1.40 -24.59
C GLY A 77 -22.05 -2.64 -23.99
N ILE A 78 -21.28 -3.41 -23.20
CA ILE A 78 -21.76 -4.63 -22.51
C ILE A 78 -22.91 -4.28 -21.53
N ILE A 79 -22.77 -3.20 -20.76
CA ILE A 79 -23.81 -2.71 -19.82
C ILE A 79 -25.13 -2.45 -20.58
N ARG A 80 -25.05 -1.81 -21.77
CA ARG A 80 -26.21 -1.53 -22.63
C ARG A 80 -26.83 -2.80 -23.20
N GLU A 81 -26.01 -3.70 -23.72
CA GLU A 81 -26.45 -4.98 -24.28
C GLU A 81 -27.11 -5.88 -23.22
N ALA A 82 -26.62 -5.83 -21.97
CA ALA A 82 -27.23 -6.51 -20.81
C ALA A 82 -28.55 -5.86 -20.34
N GLY A 83 -28.94 -4.72 -20.91
CA GLY A 83 -30.16 -4.00 -20.53
C GLY A 83 -30.11 -3.33 -19.16
N LEU A 84 -28.90 -3.14 -18.59
CA LEU A 84 -28.75 -2.52 -17.28
C LEU A 84 -28.99 -1.01 -17.34
N SER A 85 -29.84 -0.52 -16.45
CA SER A 85 -30.10 0.92 -16.32
C SER A 85 -28.84 1.65 -15.84
N HIS A 86 -28.44 2.71 -16.54
CA HIS A 86 -27.22 3.43 -16.24
C HIS A 86 -27.32 4.93 -16.56
N SER A 87 -26.44 5.71 -15.96
CA SER A 87 -26.26 7.15 -16.21
C SER A 87 -24.78 7.46 -16.35
N VAL A 88 -24.39 8.10 -17.45
CA VAL A 88 -23.04 8.64 -17.63
C VAL A 88 -22.93 9.94 -16.84
N LEU A 89 -22.13 9.94 -15.80
CA LEU A 89 -21.91 11.09 -14.90
C LEU A 89 -20.83 12.02 -15.42
N GLN A 90 -19.75 11.43 -15.94
CA GLN A 90 -18.62 12.14 -16.54
C GLN A 90 -18.15 11.39 -17.78
N ARG A 91 -18.03 12.10 -18.90
CA ARG A 91 -17.43 11.58 -20.13
C ARG A 91 -15.93 11.86 -20.13
N ASP A 92 -15.18 11.00 -20.80
CA ASP A 92 -13.74 11.16 -20.99
C ASP A 92 -12.98 11.39 -19.66
N MET A 93 -12.80 10.31 -18.92
CA MET A 93 -12.14 10.39 -17.61
C MET A 93 -10.68 10.81 -17.71
N ALA A 94 -9.98 10.54 -18.82
CA ALA A 94 -8.61 11.01 -18.99
C ALA A 94 -8.57 12.55 -19.11
N ALA A 95 -9.46 13.14 -19.89
CA ALA A 95 -9.61 14.61 -19.97
C ALA A 95 -10.04 15.20 -18.62
N TYR A 96 -10.93 14.53 -17.89
CA TYR A 96 -11.37 14.96 -16.55
C TYR A 96 -10.20 14.98 -15.55
N TYR A 97 -9.41 13.92 -15.46
CA TYR A 97 -8.24 13.87 -14.59
C TYR A 97 -7.20 14.91 -15.00
N GLY A 98 -6.91 15.05 -16.30
CA GLY A 98 -6.00 16.09 -16.80
C GLY A 98 -6.44 17.51 -16.45
N ALA A 99 -7.73 17.81 -16.54
CA ALA A 99 -8.28 19.12 -16.14
C ALA A 99 -8.18 19.35 -14.62
N ARG A 100 -8.41 18.32 -13.81
CA ARG A 100 -8.22 18.40 -12.35
C ARG A 100 -6.77 18.65 -11.97
N ILE A 101 -5.85 17.94 -12.59
CA ILE A 101 -4.41 18.11 -12.37
C ILE A 101 -3.98 19.55 -12.76
N ALA A 102 -4.47 20.06 -13.90
CA ALA A 102 -4.14 21.40 -14.36
C ALA A 102 -4.73 22.53 -13.49
N ALA A 103 -5.86 22.28 -12.82
CA ALA A 103 -6.51 23.24 -11.93
C ALA A 103 -6.06 23.15 -10.46
N ASP A 104 -5.28 22.14 -10.12
CA ASP A 104 -4.85 21.86 -8.76
C ASP A 104 -3.81 22.89 -8.26
N PRO A 105 -3.88 23.35 -6.98
CA PRO A 105 -2.87 24.24 -6.41
C PRO A 105 -1.48 23.59 -6.26
N GLY A 106 -1.38 22.28 -6.47
CA GLY A 106 -0.13 21.55 -6.52
C GLY A 106 0.27 20.88 -5.21
N PHE A 107 1.32 20.08 -5.30
CA PHE A 107 1.83 19.25 -4.23
C PHE A 107 2.20 20.04 -2.95
N GLU A 108 2.83 21.22 -3.12
CA GLU A 108 3.25 22.04 -1.96
C GLU A 108 2.05 22.58 -1.17
N ALA A 109 0.93 22.86 -1.82
CA ALA A 109 -0.29 23.25 -1.13
C ALA A 109 -0.85 22.09 -0.26
N GLY A 110 -0.76 20.84 -0.74
CA GLY A 110 -1.11 19.66 0.04
C GLY A 110 -0.16 19.45 1.22
N ARG A 111 1.14 19.68 1.02
CA ARG A 111 2.17 19.61 2.06
C ARG A 111 1.93 20.66 3.16
N GLU A 112 1.61 21.89 2.80
CA GLU A 112 1.29 22.96 3.74
C GLU A 112 -0.02 22.68 4.51
N ALA A 113 -1.07 22.21 3.82
CA ALA A 113 -2.31 21.84 4.46
C ALA A 113 -2.14 20.71 5.49
N ALA A 114 -1.38 19.67 5.15
CA ALA A 114 -1.09 18.56 6.06
C ALA A 114 -0.29 19.01 7.29
N SER A 115 0.66 19.93 7.14
CA SER A 115 1.42 20.53 8.25
C SER A 115 0.51 21.34 9.19
N THR A 116 -0.38 22.15 8.62
CA THR A 116 -1.31 22.99 9.39
C THR A 116 -2.33 22.16 10.18
N LEU A 117 -2.83 21.06 9.60
CA LEU A 117 -3.73 20.13 10.29
C LEU A 117 -3.05 19.47 11.50
N ARG A 118 -1.76 19.17 11.39
CA ARG A 118 -0.95 18.63 12.49
C ARG A 118 -0.86 19.60 13.66
N ASP A 119 -0.65 20.89 13.40
CA ASP A 119 -0.47 21.91 14.42
C ASP A 119 -1.80 22.37 15.07
N GLY A 120 -2.93 22.14 14.40
CA GLY A 120 -4.27 22.54 14.78
C GLY A 120 -5.21 21.42 15.23
N ALA A 121 -4.73 20.22 15.49
CA ALA A 121 -5.52 19.00 15.64
C ALA A 121 -6.67 19.10 16.65
N GLY A 122 -7.83 19.49 16.15
CA GLY A 122 -9.12 19.09 16.70
C GLY A 122 -9.41 17.63 16.33
N ALA A 123 -10.06 16.89 17.21
CA ALA A 123 -10.23 15.45 17.27
C ALA A 123 -10.93 14.74 16.07
N CYS A 124 -10.90 15.29 14.86
CA CYS A 124 -11.58 14.76 13.67
C CYS A 124 -10.70 14.68 12.41
N ALA A 125 -9.38 14.85 12.50
CA ALA A 125 -8.51 14.72 11.33
C ALA A 125 -8.16 13.24 11.09
N ARG A 126 -8.45 12.73 9.89
CA ARG A 126 -8.09 11.39 9.41
C ARG A 126 -6.58 11.20 9.20
N ILE A 127 -5.74 12.18 9.47
CA ILE A 127 -4.31 12.13 9.20
C ILE A 127 -3.58 11.82 10.50
N PRO A 128 -2.85 10.69 10.58
CA PRO A 128 -2.01 10.40 11.73
C PRO A 128 -0.97 11.50 11.90
N SER A 129 -1.04 12.25 13.00
CA SER A 129 -0.11 13.33 13.32
C SER A 129 1.36 12.87 13.47
N ASP A 130 1.58 11.55 13.53
CA ASP A 130 2.86 10.93 13.89
C ASP A 130 3.81 10.71 12.71
N PHE A 131 3.32 10.71 11.47
CA PHE A 131 4.16 10.49 10.30
C PHE A 131 4.59 11.83 9.68
N VAL A 132 5.74 12.32 10.10
CA VAL A 132 6.35 13.53 9.53
C VAL A 132 6.63 13.32 8.06
N ILE A 133 6.34 14.35 7.23
CA ILE A 133 6.61 14.30 5.79
C ILE A 133 8.13 14.28 5.57
N PRO A 134 8.68 13.25 4.91
CA PRO A 134 10.11 13.19 4.65
C PRO A 134 10.58 14.32 3.73
N ASP A 135 11.76 14.84 4.00
CA ASP A 135 12.34 15.94 3.18
C ASP A 135 12.64 15.49 1.75
N ALA A 136 13.02 14.22 1.56
CA ALA A 136 13.29 13.66 0.25
C ALA A 136 12.04 13.25 -0.53
N PHE A 137 10.86 13.27 0.08
CA PHE A 137 9.61 12.98 -0.62
C PHE A 137 9.09 14.25 -1.31
N VAL A 138 9.42 14.37 -2.59
CA VAL A 138 9.11 15.54 -3.45
C VAL A 138 8.14 15.12 -4.57
N PRO A 139 7.46 16.08 -5.22
CA PRO A 139 6.54 15.74 -6.31
C PRO A 139 7.26 15.17 -7.53
N GLY A 140 6.64 14.20 -8.20
CA GLY A 140 7.05 13.72 -9.50
C GLY A 140 6.57 14.61 -10.65
N SER A 141 7.12 14.38 -11.85
CA SER A 141 6.84 15.20 -13.04
C SER A 141 5.49 14.86 -13.72
N MET A 142 4.86 13.75 -13.37
CA MET A 142 3.62 13.27 -13.98
C MET A 142 2.39 13.69 -13.17
N GLY A 143 2.13 15.00 -13.11
CA GLY A 143 1.02 15.56 -12.33
C GLY A 143 1.17 15.40 -10.81
N GLY A 144 2.39 15.42 -10.31
CA GLY A 144 2.75 15.18 -8.91
C GLY A 144 3.16 13.73 -8.62
N TYR A 145 2.82 12.80 -9.50
CA TYR A 145 3.24 11.39 -9.41
C TYR A 145 4.59 11.18 -10.10
N TYR A 146 5.36 10.20 -9.60
CA TYR A 146 6.63 9.84 -10.23
C TYR A 146 6.40 9.08 -11.53
N THR A 147 7.19 9.40 -12.55
CA THR A 147 7.42 8.50 -13.68
C THR A 147 8.22 7.28 -13.22
N MET A 148 8.23 6.20 -14.01
CA MET A 148 9.03 5.02 -13.70
C MET A 148 10.52 5.36 -13.50
N GLN A 149 11.08 6.26 -14.34
CA GLN A 149 12.48 6.67 -14.20
C GLN A 149 12.73 7.44 -12.89
N GLU A 150 11.84 8.35 -12.51
CA GLU A 150 11.94 9.08 -11.24
C GLU A 150 11.83 8.13 -10.04
N VAL A 151 11.01 7.06 -10.10
CA VAL A 151 11.00 6.01 -9.07
C VAL A 151 12.37 5.36 -8.95
N TYR A 152 13.00 5.00 -10.08
CA TYR A 152 14.33 4.39 -10.08
C TYR A 152 15.40 5.36 -9.57
N ASP A 153 15.30 6.63 -9.91
CA ASP A 153 16.21 7.69 -9.42
C ASP A 153 16.05 7.88 -7.89
N GLN A 154 14.82 7.80 -7.36
CA GLN A 154 14.56 7.80 -5.91
C GLN A 154 15.20 6.58 -5.23
N MET A 155 15.03 5.39 -5.79
CA MET A 155 15.63 4.16 -5.26
C MET A 155 17.17 4.26 -5.23
N ASP A 156 17.78 4.73 -6.32
CA ASP A 156 19.24 4.91 -6.42
C ASP A 156 19.75 5.99 -5.44
N SER A 157 18.98 7.07 -5.25
CA SER A 157 19.27 8.11 -4.25
C SER A 157 19.22 7.58 -2.82
N MET A 158 18.21 6.77 -2.47
CA MET A 158 18.11 6.12 -1.15
C MET A 158 19.33 5.23 -0.88
N ALA A 159 19.71 4.39 -1.84
CA ALA A 159 20.88 3.52 -1.73
C ALA A 159 22.19 4.31 -1.56
N ALA A 160 22.33 5.43 -2.25
CA ALA A 160 23.51 6.31 -2.15
C ALA A 160 23.55 7.05 -0.81
N ARG A 161 22.43 7.51 -0.28
CA ARG A 161 22.34 8.25 1.00
C ARG A 161 22.50 7.34 2.21
N PHE A 162 22.02 6.10 2.14
CA PHE A 162 21.96 5.16 3.26
C PHE A 162 22.56 3.78 2.90
N PRO A 163 23.82 3.72 2.47
CA PRO A 163 24.43 2.49 1.89
C PRO A 163 24.56 1.32 2.89
N THR A 164 24.41 1.56 4.18
CA THR A 164 24.44 0.52 5.22
C THR A 164 23.04 -0.04 5.52
N LEU A 165 21.97 0.68 5.14
CA LEU A 165 20.59 0.31 5.40
C LEU A 165 19.83 -0.11 4.14
N VAL A 166 20.31 0.29 2.95
CA VAL A 166 19.61 0.12 1.68
C VAL A 166 20.52 -0.57 0.67
N SER A 167 20.01 -1.65 0.08
CA SER A 167 20.72 -2.32 -1.03
C SER A 167 20.79 -1.41 -2.26
N PRO A 168 21.74 -1.62 -3.18
CA PRO A 168 21.59 -1.10 -4.53
C PRO A 168 20.26 -1.57 -5.14
N ARG A 169 19.66 -0.74 -6.01
CA ARG A 169 18.50 -1.15 -6.80
C ARG A 169 18.86 -2.40 -7.61
N THR A 170 18.19 -3.50 -7.33
CA THR A 170 18.55 -4.83 -7.83
C THR A 170 17.44 -5.35 -8.75
N ALA A 171 17.83 -5.82 -9.93
CA ALA A 171 16.91 -6.54 -10.81
C ALA A 171 16.57 -7.91 -10.19
N PHE A 172 15.31 -8.33 -10.31
CA PHE A 172 14.86 -9.63 -9.84
C PHE A 172 14.10 -10.39 -10.93
N GLY A 173 13.98 -11.71 -10.74
CA GLY A 173 13.39 -12.61 -11.69
C GLY A 173 14.27 -12.85 -12.92
N THR A 174 13.87 -13.81 -13.75
CA THR A 174 14.65 -14.29 -14.90
C THR A 174 14.12 -13.80 -16.23
N GLN A 175 12.93 -13.17 -16.25
CA GLN A 175 12.24 -12.76 -17.45
C GLN A 175 12.18 -11.24 -17.61
N LEU A 176 12.32 -10.77 -18.83
CA LEU A 176 11.97 -9.40 -19.20
C LEU A 176 10.48 -9.31 -19.48
N THR A 177 9.88 -8.14 -19.23
CA THR A 177 8.50 -7.85 -19.60
C THR A 177 8.28 -7.90 -21.11
N HIS A 178 7.04 -7.86 -21.58
CA HIS A 178 6.70 -7.95 -23.00
C HIS A 178 7.33 -6.85 -23.87
N GLN A 179 7.67 -5.69 -23.28
CA GLN A 179 8.39 -4.61 -23.95
C GLN A 179 9.88 -4.57 -23.61
N GLY A 180 10.41 -5.64 -23.01
CA GLY A 180 11.83 -5.80 -22.74
C GLY A 180 12.37 -5.03 -21.53
N ARG A 181 11.51 -4.69 -20.56
CA ARG A 181 11.92 -4.01 -19.34
C ARG A 181 12.25 -5.00 -18.23
N GLN A 182 13.16 -4.58 -17.34
CA GLN A 182 13.48 -5.28 -16.10
C GLN A 182 12.60 -4.77 -14.96
N GLN A 183 12.22 -5.65 -14.03
CA GLN A 183 11.65 -5.28 -12.74
C GLN A 183 12.75 -5.11 -11.69
N PHE A 184 12.56 -4.19 -10.76
CA PHE A 184 13.56 -3.86 -9.75
C PHE A 184 12.98 -3.85 -8.33
N LEU A 185 13.85 -4.19 -7.36
CA LEU A 185 13.55 -4.10 -5.94
C LEU A 185 14.64 -3.32 -5.19
N LEU A 186 14.28 -2.87 -3.97
CA LEU A 186 15.21 -2.49 -2.91
C LEU A 186 14.99 -3.38 -1.68
N LYS A 187 16.07 -3.75 -1.00
CA LYS A 187 16.04 -4.30 0.36
C LYS A 187 16.44 -3.21 1.36
N MET A 188 15.76 -3.13 2.50
CA MET A 188 16.14 -2.31 3.66
C MET A 188 16.27 -3.19 4.89
N SER A 189 17.38 -3.05 5.63
CA SER A 189 17.70 -3.75 6.88
C SER A 189 18.91 -3.06 7.50
N ASP A 190 19.15 -3.18 8.79
CA ASP A 190 20.36 -2.65 9.43
C ASP A 190 21.63 -3.47 9.08
N ASN A 191 21.44 -4.65 8.49
CA ASN A 191 22.50 -5.50 7.96
C ASN A 191 22.20 -5.90 6.49
N VAL A 192 22.02 -4.91 5.65
CA VAL A 192 21.45 -5.04 4.29
C VAL A 192 22.19 -6.02 3.38
N GLY A 193 23.49 -6.23 3.61
CA GLY A 193 24.34 -7.16 2.82
C GLY A 193 24.21 -8.64 3.20
N VAL A 194 23.42 -8.96 4.22
CA VAL A 194 23.26 -10.31 4.76
C VAL A 194 21.78 -10.70 4.77
N ASP A 195 21.47 -11.96 4.48
CA ASP A 195 20.15 -12.51 4.70
C ASP A 195 20.12 -13.13 6.12
N GLU A 196 19.40 -12.49 7.03
CA GLU A 196 19.33 -12.86 8.44
C GLU A 196 18.16 -13.81 8.66
N ALA A 197 18.48 -15.08 8.98
CA ALA A 197 17.47 -16.14 9.06
C ALA A 197 16.47 -15.96 10.20
N ASP A 198 16.82 -15.20 11.23
CA ASP A 198 15.96 -14.92 12.39
C ASP A 198 15.04 -13.70 12.17
N GLU A 199 15.25 -12.98 11.07
CA GLU A 199 14.43 -11.83 10.70
C GLU A 199 13.40 -12.18 9.61
N PRO A 200 12.15 -11.78 9.78
CA PRO A 200 11.13 -12.01 8.77
C PRO A 200 11.36 -11.13 7.53
N ASN A 201 11.09 -11.69 6.36
CA ASN A 201 11.02 -10.95 5.11
C ASN A 201 9.61 -10.36 4.95
N VAL A 202 9.53 -9.06 4.65
CA VAL A 202 8.29 -8.30 4.45
C VAL A 202 8.29 -7.66 3.07
N LEU A 203 7.20 -7.80 2.32
CA LEU A 203 7.09 -7.33 0.94
C LEU A 203 6.09 -6.18 0.81
N TYR A 204 6.49 -5.15 0.05
CA TYR A 204 5.62 -4.05 -0.38
C TYR A 204 5.65 -3.94 -1.89
N THR A 205 4.50 -4.10 -2.55
CA THR A 205 4.39 -3.95 -4.01
C THR A 205 3.40 -2.85 -4.37
N ALA A 206 3.58 -2.24 -5.53
CA ALA A 206 2.62 -1.29 -6.09
C ALA A 206 2.64 -1.32 -7.63
N LEU A 207 1.69 -0.62 -8.25
CA LEU A 207 1.56 -0.53 -9.71
C LEU A 207 1.46 -1.90 -10.40
N MET A 208 0.73 -2.84 -9.80
CA MET A 208 0.30 -4.06 -10.52
C MET A 208 -0.69 -3.67 -11.63
N HIS A 209 -1.63 -2.79 -11.30
CA HIS A 209 -2.44 -2.10 -12.31
C HIS A 209 -1.83 -0.73 -12.62
N ALA A 210 -1.58 -0.49 -13.88
CA ALA A 210 -0.78 0.64 -14.32
C ALA A 210 -1.45 2.03 -14.14
N ARG A 211 -2.76 2.07 -13.93
CA ARG A 211 -3.53 3.31 -13.68
C ARG A 211 -3.62 3.71 -12.21
N GLU A 212 -2.90 3.03 -11.30
CA GLU A 212 -3.03 3.13 -9.85
C GLU A 212 -1.74 3.66 -9.17
N PRO A 213 -1.27 4.87 -9.50
CA PRO A 213 0.01 5.36 -8.98
C PRO A 213 -0.03 5.77 -7.49
N ALA A 214 -1.22 5.87 -6.88
CA ALA A 214 -1.38 6.23 -5.48
C ALA A 214 -0.64 5.27 -4.53
N GLY A 215 -0.73 3.97 -4.79
CA GLY A 215 -0.01 2.95 -4.02
C GLY A 215 1.51 3.08 -4.14
N MET A 216 2.03 3.38 -5.33
CA MET A 216 3.47 3.65 -5.53
C MET A 216 3.95 4.84 -4.68
N MET A 217 3.17 5.93 -4.64
CA MET A 217 3.51 7.10 -3.81
C MET A 217 3.51 6.73 -2.32
N SER A 218 2.55 5.90 -1.86
CA SER A 218 2.49 5.42 -0.47
C SER A 218 3.70 4.58 -0.10
N VAL A 219 4.15 3.70 -0.99
CA VAL A 219 5.37 2.90 -0.80
C VAL A 219 6.61 3.79 -0.71
N LEU A 220 6.80 4.75 -1.64
CA LEU A 220 7.97 5.64 -1.66
C LEU A 220 7.97 6.63 -0.50
N PHE A 221 6.80 7.10 -0.05
CA PHE A 221 6.68 7.89 1.17
C PHE A 221 7.19 7.11 2.38
N TYR A 222 6.71 5.88 2.57
CA TYR A 222 7.10 5.04 3.69
C TYR A 222 8.60 4.68 3.66
N MET A 223 9.16 4.39 2.50
CA MET A 223 10.60 4.15 2.33
C MET A 223 11.43 5.35 2.81
N ASN A 224 11.08 6.57 2.37
CA ASN A 224 11.76 7.79 2.80
C ASN A 224 11.56 8.05 4.30
N TRP A 225 10.34 7.84 4.81
CA TRP A 225 10.03 8.02 6.22
C TRP A 225 10.87 7.10 7.12
N LEU A 226 10.99 5.83 6.77
CA LEU A 226 11.83 4.88 7.50
C LEU A 226 13.27 5.35 7.58
N LEU A 227 13.85 5.77 6.45
CA LEU A 227 15.26 6.14 6.36
C LEU A 227 15.57 7.45 7.09
N GLU A 228 14.70 8.45 7.00
CA GLU A 228 14.90 9.75 7.66
C GLU A 228 14.62 9.69 9.17
N ASN A 229 13.89 8.67 9.64
CA ASN A 229 13.55 8.49 11.05
C ASN A 229 14.35 7.34 11.72
N TYR A 230 15.21 6.63 11.00
CA TYR A 230 16.08 5.63 11.61
C TYR A 230 17.04 6.24 12.63
N GLY A 231 17.03 5.71 13.86
CA GLY A 231 17.78 6.25 15.00
C GLY A 231 17.12 7.47 15.68
N ILE A 232 15.96 7.93 15.20
CA ILE A 232 15.17 9.05 15.73
C ILE A 232 13.83 8.55 16.26
N ASP A 233 13.03 7.91 15.40
CA ASP A 233 11.78 7.26 15.77
C ASP A 233 12.07 5.80 16.14
N GLU A 234 11.63 5.37 17.31
CA GLU A 234 11.87 4.02 17.80
C GLU A 234 11.18 2.95 16.95
N ARG A 235 10.03 3.28 16.34
CA ARG A 235 9.25 2.37 15.48
C ARG A 235 9.99 2.10 14.17
N ALA A 236 10.46 3.16 13.49
CA ALA A 236 11.26 3.07 12.28
C ALA A 236 12.58 2.30 12.55
N THR A 237 13.22 2.61 13.67
CA THR A 237 14.46 1.95 14.10
C THR A 237 14.24 0.47 14.37
N TYR A 238 13.16 0.12 15.08
CA TYR A 238 12.83 -1.26 15.39
C TYR A 238 12.58 -2.08 14.13
N VAL A 239 11.76 -1.57 13.20
CA VAL A 239 11.40 -2.29 11.96
C VAL A 239 12.65 -2.58 11.13
N ILE A 240 13.53 -1.60 10.93
CA ILE A 240 14.77 -1.78 10.16
C ILE A 240 15.74 -2.76 10.84
N LYS A 241 15.70 -2.86 12.18
CA LYS A 241 16.57 -3.76 12.97
C LYS A 241 16.01 -5.17 13.18
N ASN A 242 14.76 -5.42 12.86
CA ASN A 242 14.11 -6.68 13.20
C ASN A 242 13.34 -7.30 12.02
N ALA A 243 13.49 -6.72 10.82
CA ALA A 243 12.89 -7.24 9.60
C ALA A 243 13.71 -6.89 8.37
N GLN A 244 13.66 -7.73 7.38
CA GLN A 244 14.22 -7.48 6.06
C GLN A 244 13.07 -7.01 5.14
N LEU A 245 13.06 -5.71 4.81
CA LEU A 245 11.99 -5.09 4.05
C LEU A 245 12.33 -5.07 2.57
N TYR A 246 11.45 -5.58 1.74
CA TYR A 246 11.60 -5.63 0.28
C TYR A 246 10.54 -4.76 -0.37
N PHE A 247 10.96 -3.87 -1.25
CA PHE A 247 10.11 -2.91 -1.94
C PHE A 247 10.17 -3.10 -3.45
N VAL A 248 9.01 -3.31 -4.08
CA VAL A 248 8.82 -3.37 -5.55
C VAL A 248 7.79 -2.31 -5.95
N PRO A 249 8.18 -1.03 -6.04
CA PRO A 249 7.24 0.06 -6.30
C PRO A 249 6.57 0.02 -7.68
N VAL A 250 7.17 -0.69 -8.65
CA VAL A 250 6.67 -0.78 -10.02
C VAL A 250 6.66 -2.24 -10.46
N VAL A 251 5.52 -2.92 -10.27
CA VAL A 251 5.31 -4.30 -10.71
C VAL A 251 5.10 -4.37 -12.22
N ASN A 252 4.37 -3.42 -12.81
CA ASN A 252 3.97 -3.36 -14.21
C ASN A 252 4.61 -2.17 -14.94
N PRO A 253 5.90 -2.23 -15.26
CA PRO A 253 6.60 -1.11 -15.90
C PRO A 253 6.11 -0.84 -17.33
N ASP A 254 5.65 -1.86 -18.06
CA ASP A 254 5.16 -1.71 -19.43
C ASP A 254 3.82 -0.96 -19.45
N GLY A 255 2.87 -1.37 -18.61
CA GLY A 255 1.57 -0.71 -18.51
C GLY A 255 1.70 0.74 -18.02
N TYR A 256 2.58 1.00 -17.05
CA TYR A 256 2.79 2.35 -16.55
C TYR A 256 3.42 3.28 -17.60
N GLU A 257 4.32 2.75 -18.41
CA GLU A 257 4.92 3.50 -19.52
C GLU A 257 3.90 3.80 -20.64
N ILE A 258 2.93 2.92 -20.89
CA ILE A 258 1.80 3.20 -21.79
C ILE A 258 1.02 4.42 -21.29
N ASN A 259 0.70 4.49 -19.99
CA ASN A 259 0.01 5.64 -19.39
C ASN A 259 0.86 6.93 -19.49
N ARG A 260 2.16 6.85 -19.22
CA ARG A 260 3.07 8.01 -19.32
C ARG A 260 3.15 8.57 -20.74
N ILE A 261 3.20 7.69 -21.74
CA ILE A 261 3.31 8.12 -23.15
C ILE A 261 2.00 8.76 -23.62
N SER A 262 0.85 8.16 -23.29
CA SER A 262 -0.45 8.67 -23.69
C SER A 262 -0.92 9.89 -22.89
N ASN A 263 -0.54 9.96 -21.61
CA ASN A 263 -0.95 11.00 -20.66
C ASN A 263 0.26 11.47 -19.83
N PRO A 264 1.20 12.23 -20.41
CA PRO A 264 2.48 12.57 -19.75
C PRO A 264 2.33 13.44 -18.50
N MET A 265 1.17 14.07 -18.32
CA MET A 265 0.83 14.84 -17.12
C MET A 265 -0.02 14.04 -16.11
N GLY A 266 -0.16 12.73 -16.28
CA GLY A 266 -1.03 11.88 -15.48
C GLY A 266 -2.44 11.75 -16.04
N GLY A 267 -3.28 10.92 -15.42
CA GLY A 267 -4.68 10.69 -15.86
C GLY A 267 -4.85 9.53 -16.84
N GLY A 268 -3.80 8.78 -17.15
CA GLY A 268 -3.88 7.60 -18.01
C GLY A 268 -4.67 6.46 -17.36
N LEU A 269 -5.49 5.76 -18.16
CA LEU A 269 -6.44 4.75 -17.65
C LEU A 269 -6.10 3.32 -18.07
N TRP A 270 -4.94 3.09 -18.65
CA TRP A 270 -4.46 1.76 -18.97
C TRP A 270 -4.19 0.95 -17.70
N ARG A 271 -4.87 -0.21 -17.53
CA ARG A 271 -4.79 -1.08 -16.36
C ARG A 271 -3.77 -2.21 -16.50
N LYS A 272 -3.84 -2.92 -17.65
CA LYS A 272 -3.18 -4.20 -17.90
C LYS A 272 -1.68 -4.06 -18.20
N ASN A 273 -0.97 -5.19 -18.37
CA ASN A 273 0.39 -5.18 -18.92
C ASN A 273 0.39 -4.98 -20.45
N ALA A 274 1.50 -5.25 -21.13
CA ALA A 274 1.65 -4.99 -22.57
C ALA A 274 1.67 -6.26 -23.44
N ARG A 275 1.11 -7.38 -22.97
CA ARG A 275 1.05 -8.62 -23.75
C ARG A 275 0.27 -8.42 -25.05
N ASN A 276 0.85 -8.83 -26.17
CA ASN A 276 0.15 -8.85 -27.46
C ASN A 276 -0.71 -10.13 -27.55
N ASN A 277 -2.02 -9.99 -27.57
CA ASN A 277 -2.99 -11.08 -27.72
C ASN A 277 -3.54 -11.17 -29.16
N GLY A 278 -2.89 -10.55 -30.14
CA GLY A 278 -3.32 -10.48 -31.53
C GLY A 278 -4.35 -9.38 -31.78
N THR A 279 -5.58 -9.56 -31.36
CA THR A 279 -6.67 -8.58 -31.55
C THR A 279 -6.87 -7.62 -30.37
N SER A 280 -6.16 -7.84 -29.27
CA SER A 280 -6.20 -7.00 -28.05
C SER A 280 -4.83 -6.97 -27.39
N THR A 281 -4.65 -6.09 -26.43
CA THR A 281 -3.40 -5.96 -25.68
C THR A 281 -3.67 -6.13 -24.19
N GLY A 282 -2.71 -6.78 -23.51
CA GLY A 282 -2.60 -6.84 -22.07
C GLY A 282 -3.38 -7.97 -21.40
N VAL A 283 -2.85 -8.33 -20.24
CA VAL A 283 -3.42 -9.25 -19.23
C VAL A 283 -3.57 -8.47 -17.94
N ASP A 284 -4.65 -8.71 -17.21
CA ASP A 284 -4.81 -8.23 -15.85
C ASP A 284 -3.89 -9.04 -14.92
N LEU A 285 -2.85 -8.40 -14.43
CA LEU A 285 -1.83 -9.06 -13.61
C LEU A 285 -2.40 -9.57 -12.28
N ASN A 286 -3.44 -8.92 -11.75
CA ASN A 286 -4.13 -9.38 -10.52
C ASN A 286 -5.28 -10.36 -10.81
N ARG A 287 -5.22 -11.05 -11.95
CA ARG A 287 -6.04 -12.21 -12.34
C ARG A 287 -5.17 -13.36 -12.88
N ASN A 288 -3.84 -13.18 -12.89
CA ASN A 288 -2.92 -14.13 -13.51
C ASN A 288 -2.19 -15.04 -12.52
N TRP A 289 -2.35 -14.84 -11.20
CA TRP A 289 -1.72 -15.67 -10.19
C TRP A 289 -2.27 -17.10 -10.17
N PRO A 290 -1.43 -18.14 -9.90
CA PRO A 290 -1.84 -19.53 -10.09
C PRO A 290 -2.90 -20.05 -9.13
N TYR A 291 -2.96 -19.53 -7.89
CA TYR A 291 -3.90 -20.04 -6.91
C TYR A 291 -5.34 -19.77 -7.34
N GLU A 292 -6.14 -20.82 -7.51
CA GLU A 292 -7.52 -20.79 -8.01
C GLU A 292 -7.71 -19.96 -9.29
N TRP A 293 -6.67 -19.97 -10.16
CA TRP A 293 -6.74 -19.29 -11.46
C TRP A 293 -7.84 -19.85 -12.32
N GLY A 294 -8.73 -18.98 -12.78
CA GLY A 294 -9.83 -19.38 -13.63
C GLY A 294 -10.83 -20.31 -12.93
N PHE A 295 -10.93 -20.21 -11.59
CA PHE A 295 -11.89 -20.95 -10.76
C PHE A 295 -13.30 -20.90 -11.36
N ASP A 296 -13.70 -19.72 -11.80
CA ASP A 296 -14.91 -19.50 -12.59
C ASP A 296 -14.70 -18.39 -13.66
N ASN A 297 -15.76 -17.98 -14.35
CA ASN A 297 -15.74 -16.87 -15.29
C ASN A 297 -16.43 -15.61 -14.73
N VAL A 298 -16.62 -15.54 -13.42
CA VAL A 298 -17.19 -14.38 -12.70
C VAL A 298 -16.07 -13.54 -12.12
N GLY A 299 -15.15 -14.13 -11.35
CA GLY A 299 -14.04 -13.42 -10.72
C GLY A 299 -12.88 -13.05 -11.66
N SER A 300 -12.89 -13.56 -12.90
CA SER A 300 -11.95 -13.20 -13.97
C SER A 300 -12.54 -13.56 -15.33
N SER A 301 -11.99 -13.00 -16.42
CA SER A 301 -12.49 -13.23 -17.77
C SER A 301 -11.50 -14.06 -18.62
N PRO A 302 -11.96 -15.06 -19.41
CA PRO A 302 -11.16 -15.72 -20.43
C PRO A 302 -11.06 -14.90 -21.73
N VAL A 303 -11.78 -13.78 -21.85
CA VAL A 303 -11.85 -12.97 -23.07
C VAL A 303 -10.72 -11.96 -23.08
N ALA A 304 -9.80 -12.07 -24.04
CA ALA A 304 -8.58 -11.25 -24.12
C ALA A 304 -8.84 -9.73 -24.20
N ALA A 305 -9.98 -9.31 -24.72
CA ALA A 305 -10.37 -7.90 -24.79
C ALA A 305 -10.93 -7.35 -23.46
N SER A 306 -11.20 -8.20 -22.45
CA SER A 306 -11.71 -7.76 -21.14
C SER A 306 -10.61 -7.07 -20.34
N ASP A 307 -10.98 -6.08 -19.52
CA ASP A 307 -10.07 -5.43 -18.58
C ASP A 307 -9.65 -6.36 -17.43
N VAL A 308 -10.44 -7.41 -17.14
CA VAL A 308 -10.13 -8.47 -16.18
C VAL A 308 -9.70 -9.78 -16.84
N TYR A 309 -9.05 -9.69 -18.02
CA TYR A 309 -8.52 -10.87 -18.73
C TYR A 309 -7.39 -11.53 -17.95
N ARG A 310 -7.59 -12.80 -17.58
CA ARG A 310 -6.68 -13.57 -16.73
C ARG A 310 -5.43 -14.15 -17.42
N GLY A 311 -5.25 -13.89 -18.72
CA GLY A 311 -4.14 -14.46 -19.49
C GLY A 311 -4.45 -15.85 -20.07
N PRO A 312 -3.54 -16.40 -20.88
CA PRO A 312 -3.71 -17.70 -21.54
C PRO A 312 -3.52 -18.89 -20.60
N SER A 313 -2.79 -18.70 -19.51
CA SER A 313 -2.57 -19.71 -18.45
C SER A 313 -2.18 -19.03 -17.14
N ALA A 314 -2.27 -19.76 -16.05
CA ALA A 314 -1.82 -19.33 -14.72
C ALA A 314 -0.33 -18.96 -14.75
N GLY A 315 0.03 -17.80 -14.18
CA GLY A 315 1.41 -17.32 -14.12
C GLY A 315 2.07 -17.09 -15.49
N SER A 316 1.28 -16.86 -16.54
CA SER A 316 1.80 -16.67 -17.90
C SER A 316 2.54 -15.36 -18.11
N GLU A 317 2.34 -14.39 -17.25
CA GLU A 317 2.90 -13.06 -17.41
C GLU A 317 4.27 -12.97 -16.72
N PRO A 318 5.30 -12.45 -17.44
CA PRO A 318 6.65 -12.35 -16.88
C PRO A 318 6.70 -11.57 -15.58
N GLU A 319 5.87 -10.53 -15.43
CA GLU A 319 5.79 -9.70 -14.23
C GLU A 319 5.36 -10.53 -13.01
N ILE A 320 4.43 -11.45 -13.20
CA ILE A 320 3.92 -12.34 -12.14
C ILE A 320 4.90 -13.50 -11.91
N ALA A 321 5.44 -14.11 -12.96
CA ALA A 321 6.42 -15.17 -12.82
C ALA A 321 7.64 -14.74 -12.02
N ASN A 322 8.16 -13.53 -12.28
CA ASN A 322 9.28 -12.96 -11.53
C ASN A 322 8.95 -12.71 -10.05
N LEU A 323 7.74 -12.17 -9.74
CA LEU A 323 7.31 -11.99 -8.35
C LEU A 323 7.12 -13.31 -7.61
N MET A 324 6.62 -14.33 -8.30
CA MET A 324 6.52 -15.69 -7.74
C MET A 324 7.90 -16.26 -7.44
N GLU A 325 8.86 -16.14 -8.37
CA GLU A 325 10.25 -16.57 -8.18
C GLU A 325 10.88 -15.87 -6.97
N LEU A 326 10.76 -14.54 -6.88
CA LEU A 326 11.21 -13.75 -5.74
C LEU A 326 10.55 -14.22 -4.42
N SER A 327 9.25 -14.49 -4.45
CA SER A 327 8.50 -14.89 -3.25
C SER A 327 8.88 -16.28 -2.74
N VAL A 328 9.17 -17.20 -3.64
CA VAL A 328 9.70 -18.53 -3.30
C VAL A 328 11.12 -18.43 -2.74
N GLU A 329 11.96 -17.58 -3.36
CA GLU A 329 13.35 -17.38 -2.90
C GLU A 329 13.42 -16.73 -1.52
N ARG A 330 12.59 -15.71 -1.25
CA ARG A 330 12.64 -14.92 -0.02
C ARG A 330 11.71 -15.40 1.07
N ASN A 331 10.72 -16.18 0.75
CA ASN A 331 9.74 -16.73 1.70
C ASN A 331 9.14 -15.64 2.61
N PHE A 332 8.46 -14.67 2.01
CA PHE A 332 7.87 -13.53 2.73
C PHE A 332 6.85 -13.98 3.78
N ARG A 333 6.94 -13.40 4.98
CA ARG A 333 5.97 -13.63 6.04
C ARG A 333 4.71 -12.80 5.86
N THR A 334 4.89 -11.54 5.47
CA THR A 334 3.78 -10.60 5.24
C THR A 334 3.98 -9.80 3.96
N ALA A 335 2.88 -9.34 3.34
CA ALA A 335 2.90 -8.53 2.13
C ALA A 335 1.78 -7.48 2.12
N LEU A 336 2.06 -6.26 1.59
CA LEU A 336 1.07 -5.31 1.12
C LEU A 336 1.18 -5.15 -0.40
N ASN A 337 0.08 -5.46 -1.08
CA ASN A 337 -0.05 -5.33 -2.53
C ASN A 337 -0.92 -4.10 -2.83
N TYR A 338 -0.31 -2.95 -3.04
CA TYR A 338 -1.01 -1.69 -3.19
C TYR A 338 -1.76 -1.56 -4.49
N HIS A 339 -3.03 -1.18 -4.36
CA HIS A 339 -3.97 -0.83 -5.43
C HIS A 339 -4.61 0.54 -5.15
N SER A 340 -5.44 1.02 -6.03
CA SER A 340 -6.37 2.13 -5.85
C SER A 340 -7.59 1.92 -6.77
N PHE A 341 -8.78 2.35 -6.36
CA PHE A 341 -9.18 3.19 -5.23
C PHE A 341 -10.43 2.65 -4.55
N GLY A 342 -10.68 3.05 -3.30
CA GLY A 342 -11.95 2.67 -2.62
C GLY A 342 -11.95 2.78 -1.11
N ASP A 343 -10.87 3.27 -0.48
CA ASP A 343 -10.69 3.29 0.99
C ASP A 343 -10.91 1.91 1.61
N LEU A 344 -10.27 0.88 1.04
CA LEU A 344 -10.44 -0.51 1.47
C LEU A 344 -9.11 -1.15 1.90
N LEU A 345 -9.20 -2.16 2.78
CA LEU A 345 -8.11 -3.09 3.08
C LEU A 345 -8.62 -4.52 2.93
N ILE A 346 -8.25 -5.16 1.83
CA ILE A 346 -8.78 -6.45 1.40
C ILE A 346 -7.80 -7.57 1.80
N PHE A 347 -8.33 -8.77 2.06
CA PHE A 347 -7.54 -9.98 2.38
C PHE A 347 -8.28 -11.25 1.96
N PRO A 348 -7.60 -12.42 1.86
CA PRO A 348 -8.17 -13.67 1.36
C PRO A 348 -9.39 -14.19 2.16
N TRP A 349 -10.26 -14.97 1.52
CA TRP A 349 -10.16 -15.44 0.13
C TRP A 349 -10.93 -14.52 -0.79
N GLY A 350 -10.37 -14.33 -2.00
CA GLY A 350 -11.04 -13.61 -3.07
C GLY A 350 -11.81 -14.51 -4.02
N TYR A 351 -11.34 -15.74 -4.25
CA TYR A 351 -11.89 -16.61 -5.30
C TYR A 351 -13.28 -17.18 -4.95
N ASP A 352 -13.62 -17.33 -3.66
CA ASP A 352 -14.90 -17.87 -3.21
C ASP A 352 -15.36 -17.18 -1.91
N PHE A 353 -16.64 -17.33 -1.57
CA PHE A 353 -17.30 -16.75 -0.39
C PHE A 353 -17.06 -17.59 0.89
N VAL A 354 -15.84 -18.05 1.07
CA VAL A 354 -15.39 -18.80 2.23
C VAL A 354 -14.30 -18.04 2.98
N PHE A 355 -14.16 -18.33 4.26
CA PHE A 355 -13.09 -17.74 5.07
C PHE A 355 -11.86 -18.65 5.09
N THR A 356 -10.68 -18.04 5.15
CA THR A 356 -9.44 -18.76 5.41
C THR A 356 -9.46 -19.38 6.82
N PRO A 357 -8.69 -20.44 7.07
CA PRO A 357 -8.48 -20.95 8.45
C PRO A 357 -7.96 -19.87 9.41
N ASP A 358 -7.17 -18.91 8.90
CA ASP A 358 -6.57 -17.81 9.67
C ASP A 358 -7.37 -16.50 9.56
N HIS A 359 -8.67 -16.55 9.21
CA HIS A 359 -9.49 -15.35 9.02
C HIS A 359 -9.46 -14.40 10.24
N GLY A 360 -9.42 -14.95 11.46
CA GLY A 360 -9.29 -14.16 12.69
C GLY A 360 -7.99 -13.35 12.73
N THR A 361 -6.88 -13.93 12.27
CA THR A 361 -5.56 -13.30 12.17
C THR A 361 -5.57 -12.17 11.14
N PHE A 362 -6.07 -12.43 9.92
CA PHE A 362 -6.24 -11.39 8.89
C PHE A 362 -7.07 -10.21 9.39
N ARG A 363 -8.19 -10.50 10.04
CA ARG A 363 -9.10 -9.47 10.54
C ARG A 363 -8.48 -8.63 11.65
N ARG A 364 -7.69 -9.23 12.56
CA ARG A 364 -6.96 -8.48 13.61
C ARG A 364 -5.93 -7.55 12.99
N GLY A 365 -5.08 -8.07 12.09
CA GLY A 365 -4.10 -7.25 11.37
C GLY A 365 -4.75 -6.09 10.62
N ALA A 366 -5.79 -6.38 9.84
CA ALA A 366 -6.51 -5.34 9.10
C ALA A 366 -7.12 -4.28 10.02
N LYS A 367 -7.77 -4.68 11.12
CA LYS A 367 -8.36 -3.74 12.08
C LYS A 367 -7.32 -2.74 12.60
N SER A 368 -6.13 -3.22 12.96
CA SER A 368 -5.06 -2.33 13.44
C SER A 368 -4.55 -1.42 12.33
N MET A 369 -4.33 -1.96 11.12
CA MET A 369 -3.81 -1.21 9.97
C MET A 369 -4.73 -0.07 9.52
N VAL A 370 -6.04 -0.16 9.80
CA VAL A 370 -7.03 0.87 9.41
C VAL A 370 -7.52 1.72 10.58
N GLU A 371 -6.87 1.66 11.73
CA GLU A 371 -7.33 2.35 12.94
C GLU A 371 -7.36 3.87 12.76
N ASP A 372 -6.41 4.43 12.02
CA ASP A 372 -6.29 5.86 11.81
C ASP A 372 -7.01 6.37 10.56
N ASN A 373 -7.09 5.57 9.49
CA ASN A 373 -7.69 5.99 8.22
C ASN A 373 -9.14 5.53 8.05
N PHE A 374 -9.63 4.66 8.93
CA PHE A 374 -11.01 4.14 8.92
C PHE A 374 -11.43 3.44 7.64
N TYR A 375 -10.46 2.87 6.90
CA TYR A 375 -10.77 2.08 5.71
C TYR A 375 -11.67 0.90 6.04
N THR A 376 -12.57 0.57 5.14
CA THR A 376 -13.37 -0.65 5.25
C THR A 376 -12.50 -1.86 4.99
N TYR A 377 -12.52 -2.86 5.88
CA TYR A 377 -11.68 -4.04 5.74
C TYR A 377 -12.48 -5.34 5.73
N GLY A 378 -12.01 -6.31 4.97
CA GLY A 378 -12.64 -7.63 4.84
C GLY A 378 -12.15 -8.40 3.63
N THR A 379 -12.80 -9.55 3.38
CA THR A 379 -12.61 -10.28 2.12
C THR A 379 -13.22 -9.49 0.95
N PRO A 380 -12.91 -9.81 -0.32
CA PRO A 380 -13.55 -9.20 -1.48
C PRO A 380 -15.09 -9.25 -1.41
N TYR A 381 -15.66 -10.34 -0.88
CA TYR A 381 -17.10 -10.40 -0.69
C TYR A 381 -17.63 -9.38 0.32
N GLN A 382 -16.91 -9.15 1.42
CA GLN A 382 -17.30 -8.20 2.47
C GLN A 382 -17.06 -6.74 2.08
N THR A 383 -16.13 -6.47 1.19
CA THR A 383 -15.73 -5.14 0.74
C THR A 383 -16.32 -4.78 -0.62
N VAL A 384 -15.94 -5.51 -1.67
CA VAL A 384 -16.35 -5.24 -3.07
C VAL A 384 -17.57 -6.03 -3.52
N SER A 385 -18.07 -6.97 -2.69
CA SER A 385 -19.29 -7.77 -2.89
C SER A 385 -19.26 -8.70 -4.12
N TYR A 386 -18.10 -9.15 -4.57
CA TYR A 386 -17.94 -10.15 -5.63
C TYR A 386 -16.65 -10.94 -5.47
N ALA A 387 -16.53 -12.06 -6.21
CA ALA A 387 -15.34 -12.91 -6.20
C ALA A 387 -14.24 -12.37 -7.15
N VAL A 388 -12.97 -12.61 -6.78
CA VAL A 388 -11.79 -12.28 -7.58
C VAL A 388 -10.90 -13.51 -7.60
N ASN A 389 -10.73 -14.18 -8.75
CA ASN A 389 -9.87 -15.35 -8.84
C ASN A 389 -8.56 -15.08 -9.57
N GLY A 390 -7.50 -15.79 -9.17
CA GLY A 390 -6.15 -15.57 -9.64
C GLY A 390 -5.54 -14.26 -9.13
N SER A 391 -5.86 -13.87 -7.88
CA SER A 391 -5.34 -12.66 -7.21
C SER A 391 -4.02 -12.92 -6.49
N SER A 392 -3.28 -11.85 -6.25
CA SER A 392 -2.03 -11.86 -5.48
C SER A 392 -2.23 -12.38 -4.06
N ASP A 393 -3.22 -11.85 -3.34
CA ASP A 393 -3.44 -12.19 -1.93
C ASP A 393 -3.77 -13.67 -1.74
N ASP A 394 -4.63 -14.22 -2.63
CA ASP A 394 -4.97 -15.64 -2.59
C ASP A 394 -3.76 -16.53 -2.84
N TRP A 395 -2.87 -16.14 -3.78
CA TRP A 395 -1.65 -16.89 -4.04
C TRP A 395 -0.64 -16.75 -2.91
N PHE A 396 -0.42 -15.55 -2.39
CA PHE A 396 0.52 -15.33 -1.30
C PHE A 396 0.17 -16.18 -0.07
N TYR A 397 -1.12 -16.26 0.27
CA TYR A 397 -1.57 -17.05 1.40
C TYR A 397 -1.77 -18.53 1.05
N GLY A 398 -2.37 -18.84 -0.09
CA GLY A 398 -2.83 -20.20 -0.45
C GLY A 398 -1.73 -21.11 -0.99
N GLU A 399 -0.69 -20.58 -1.66
CA GLU A 399 0.45 -21.36 -2.11
C GLU A 399 1.35 -21.71 -0.91
N GLN A 400 1.29 -22.96 -0.48
CA GLN A 400 2.05 -23.48 0.66
C GLN A 400 2.88 -24.73 0.31
N THR A 401 3.02 -25.01 -0.99
CA THR A 401 3.85 -26.11 -1.49
C THR A 401 5.23 -25.63 -1.90
N LEU A 402 5.31 -24.46 -2.53
CA LEU A 402 6.56 -23.88 -3.03
C LEU A 402 7.22 -22.95 -2.00
N LYS A 403 6.42 -22.39 -1.09
CA LYS A 403 6.86 -21.48 -0.03
C LYS A 403 5.98 -21.65 1.21
N GLU A 404 6.33 -21.04 2.32
CA GLU A 404 5.44 -20.92 3.46
C GLU A 404 4.32 -19.92 3.18
N LYS A 405 3.22 -19.99 3.94
CA LYS A 405 2.12 -19.03 3.80
C LYS A 405 2.59 -17.61 4.10
N THR A 406 2.14 -16.68 3.29
CA THR A 406 2.36 -15.26 3.48
C THR A 406 1.03 -14.59 3.84
N PHE A 407 0.97 -13.86 4.94
CA PHE A 407 -0.18 -13.02 5.24
C PHE A 407 -0.14 -11.77 4.35
N ALA A 408 -1.02 -11.70 3.36
CA ALA A 408 -1.06 -10.61 2.39
C ALA A 408 -2.36 -9.82 2.49
N TRP A 409 -2.26 -8.49 2.35
CA TRP A 409 -3.39 -7.58 2.28
C TRP A 409 -3.25 -6.65 1.07
N THR A 410 -4.38 -6.22 0.54
CA THR A 410 -4.46 -5.26 -0.55
C THR A 410 -5.12 -3.97 -0.07
N PRO A 411 -4.36 -2.89 0.14
CA PRO A 411 -4.92 -1.55 0.29
C PRO A 411 -5.42 -1.03 -1.06
N GLU A 412 -6.67 -0.55 -1.10
CA GLU A 412 -7.27 0.20 -2.20
C GLU A 412 -7.30 1.69 -1.80
N VAL A 413 -6.22 2.40 -2.11
CA VAL A 413 -5.89 3.70 -1.55
C VAL A 413 -6.74 4.82 -2.11
N GLY A 414 -7.38 5.60 -1.22
CA GLY A 414 -8.10 6.83 -1.53
C GLY A 414 -9.47 6.62 -2.17
N GLU A 415 -10.27 7.69 -2.20
CA GLU A 415 -11.64 7.68 -2.76
C GLU A 415 -11.82 8.57 -4.00
N LEU A 416 -10.79 9.35 -4.37
CA LEU A 416 -10.88 10.38 -5.41
C LEU A 416 -10.64 9.88 -6.84
N GLY A 417 -10.58 8.56 -7.04
CA GLY A 417 -10.31 7.93 -8.33
C GLY A 417 -8.84 7.55 -8.50
N PHE A 418 -8.46 7.11 -9.71
CA PHE A 418 -7.12 6.61 -10.00
C PHE A 418 -6.02 7.68 -9.94
N TRP A 419 -6.35 8.93 -10.25
CA TRP A 419 -5.42 10.05 -10.29
C TRP A 419 -5.91 11.20 -9.41
N PRO A 420 -5.85 11.09 -8.07
CA PRO A 420 -6.05 12.23 -7.19
C PRO A 420 -5.15 13.40 -7.58
N PRO A 421 -5.60 14.67 -7.43
CA PRO A 421 -4.77 15.84 -7.72
C PRO A 421 -3.55 15.89 -6.79
N ALA A 422 -2.47 16.56 -7.22
CA ALA A 422 -1.19 16.58 -6.52
C ALA A 422 -1.29 17.08 -5.07
N SER A 423 -2.20 18.02 -4.79
CA SER A 423 -2.49 18.50 -3.43
C SER A 423 -3.05 17.43 -2.48
N GLN A 424 -3.56 16.31 -3.02
CA GLN A 424 -4.10 15.21 -2.23
C GLN A 424 -3.09 14.07 -1.99
N ILE A 425 -1.92 14.13 -2.63
CA ILE A 425 -0.92 13.05 -2.50
C ILE A 425 -0.42 12.94 -1.06
N ILE A 426 -0.02 14.05 -0.42
CA ILE A 426 0.51 14.02 0.94
C ILE A 426 -0.52 13.49 1.95
N PRO A 427 -1.75 14.02 2.04
CA PRO A 427 -2.76 13.44 2.93
C PRO A 427 -2.96 11.96 2.72
N MET A 428 -3.09 11.54 1.47
CA MET A 428 -3.34 10.14 1.09
C MET A 428 -2.20 9.19 1.47
N VAL A 429 -0.93 9.59 1.30
CA VAL A 429 0.20 8.72 1.67
C VAL A 429 0.41 8.65 3.17
N GLN A 430 0.13 9.75 3.90
CA GLN A 430 0.21 9.77 5.36
C GLN A 430 -0.84 8.86 6.01
N GLU A 431 -2.07 8.84 5.52
CA GLU A 431 -3.14 7.97 6.05
C GLU A 431 -2.85 6.47 5.88
N ASN A 432 -1.95 6.10 4.95
CA ASN A 432 -1.54 4.72 4.73
C ASN A 432 -0.20 4.35 5.41
N ALA A 433 0.48 5.31 6.02
CA ALA A 433 1.81 5.08 6.62
C ALA A 433 1.74 4.12 7.82
N LEU A 434 0.68 4.19 8.64
CA LEU A 434 0.47 3.28 9.76
C LEU A 434 0.31 1.83 9.26
N ALA A 435 -0.44 1.59 8.19
CA ALA A 435 -0.63 0.26 7.63
C ALA A 435 0.71 -0.37 7.20
N ASN A 436 1.59 0.41 6.58
CA ASN A 436 2.94 -0.03 6.21
C ASN A 436 3.77 -0.44 7.43
N LEU A 437 3.76 0.39 8.46
CA LEU A 437 4.50 0.13 9.69
C LEU A 437 3.98 -1.13 10.40
N LEU A 438 2.67 -1.25 10.54
CA LEU A 438 2.02 -2.37 11.22
C LEU A 438 2.17 -3.69 10.47
N LEU A 439 2.26 -3.67 9.13
CA LEU A 439 2.60 -4.87 8.36
C LEU A 439 3.94 -5.47 8.80
N ALA A 440 4.97 -4.62 8.94
CA ALA A 440 6.28 -5.07 9.40
C ALA A 440 6.24 -5.57 10.85
N PHE A 441 5.56 -4.84 11.74
CA PHE A 441 5.35 -5.29 13.12
C PHE A 441 4.59 -6.62 13.17
N PHE A 442 3.59 -6.80 12.34
CA PHE A 442 2.83 -8.05 12.26
C PHE A 442 3.73 -9.23 11.88
N GLY A 443 4.65 -9.03 10.96
CA GLY A 443 5.64 -10.05 10.60
C GLY A 443 6.67 -10.35 11.70
N THR A 444 6.89 -9.41 12.63
CA THR A 444 7.86 -9.50 13.72
C THR A 444 7.19 -9.84 15.07
N ARG A 445 7.73 -9.28 16.15
CA ARG A 445 7.10 -9.26 17.49
C ARG A 445 6.33 -7.94 17.63
N TYR A 446 5.03 -8.02 17.83
CA TYR A 446 4.23 -6.83 18.05
C TYR A 446 3.13 -7.08 19.07
N ALA A 447 3.00 -6.15 20.00
CA ALA A 447 1.88 -6.09 20.93
C ALA A 447 1.39 -4.65 21.05
N ALA A 448 0.12 -4.47 21.37
CA ALA A 448 -0.44 -3.17 21.67
C ALA A 448 -1.03 -3.16 23.08
N VAL A 449 -0.95 -2.02 23.74
CA VAL A 449 -1.57 -1.79 25.05
C VAL A 449 -2.70 -0.76 24.90
N THR A 450 -3.82 -1.02 25.57
CA THR A 450 -4.96 -0.11 25.61
C THR A 450 -5.32 0.16 27.08
N ALA A 451 -5.44 1.44 27.44
CA ALA A 451 -5.97 1.84 28.73
C ALA A 451 -7.46 1.45 28.82
N LEU A 452 -7.85 0.80 29.91
CA LEU A 452 -9.25 0.35 30.11
C LEU A 452 -10.10 1.37 30.85
N GLU A 453 -9.49 2.38 31.46
CA GLU A 453 -10.16 3.37 32.29
C GLU A 453 -9.58 4.78 32.05
N ALA A 454 -10.50 5.73 32.15
CA ALA A 454 -10.24 7.13 32.42
C ALA A 454 -11.28 7.56 33.41
N PRO A 455 -11.51 8.55 34.11
CA PRO A 455 -10.58 9.51 34.69
C PRO A 455 -10.09 9.04 36.07
N LEU A 456 -9.12 9.74 36.65
CA LEU A 456 -8.68 9.50 38.03
C LEU A 456 -9.72 10.05 39.00
N ALA A 457 -10.62 9.21 39.47
CA ALA A 457 -11.70 9.62 40.38
C ALA A 457 -11.22 9.78 41.83
N GLU A 458 -10.29 8.91 42.24
CA GLU A 458 -9.76 8.83 43.61
C GLU A 458 -8.29 9.27 43.65
N ARG A 459 -7.81 9.62 44.88
CA ARG A 459 -6.41 10.03 45.07
C ARG A 459 -5.41 8.87 45.00
N GLU A 460 -5.85 7.69 45.29
CA GLU A 460 -5.06 6.45 45.21
C GLU A 460 -5.93 5.39 44.54
N GLY A 461 -5.32 4.59 43.65
CA GLY A 461 -6.04 3.56 42.97
C GLY A 461 -5.16 2.75 42.01
N VAL A 462 -5.80 2.08 41.12
CA VAL A 462 -5.13 1.33 40.04
C VAL A 462 -5.63 1.84 38.70
N LEU A 463 -4.73 1.87 37.72
CA LEU A 463 -5.01 2.05 36.31
C LEU A 463 -4.93 0.69 35.66
N ARG A 464 -5.98 0.31 34.94
CA ARG A 464 -6.05 -0.98 34.24
C ARG A 464 -5.72 -0.82 32.78
N HIS A 465 -5.09 -1.83 32.25
CA HIS A 465 -4.78 -1.91 30.84
C HIS A 465 -5.07 -3.32 30.30
N ARG A 466 -5.28 -3.38 29.02
CA ARG A 466 -5.29 -4.62 28.24
C ARG A 466 -4.11 -4.61 27.29
N ILE A 467 -3.40 -5.73 27.22
CA ILE A 467 -2.39 -5.98 26.19
C ILE A 467 -2.87 -7.08 25.26
N ILE A 468 -2.63 -6.90 23.97
CA ILE A 468 -2.93 -7.89 22.93
C ILE A 468 -1.69 -8.13 22.05
N GLY A 469 -1.37 -9.39 21.80
CA GLY A 469 -0.37 -9.77 20.80
C GLY A 469 -0.93 -9.67 19.39
N TYR A 470 -0.23 -8.99 18.49
CA TYR A 470 -0.58 -8.90 17.06
C TYR A 470 0.44 -9.57 16.17
N GLY A 471 1.72 -9.55 16.55
CA GLY A 471 2.80 -10.14 15.77
C GLY A 471 2.70 -11.66 15.69
N GLU A 472 3.08 -12.23 14.56
CA GLU A 472 3.12 -13.68 14.34
C GLU A 472 4.21 -14.38 15.17
N ILE A 473 5.15 -13.62 15.72
CA ILE A 473 6.18 -14.13 16.64
C ILE A 473 5.76 -13.74 18.05
N PRO A 474 5.65 -14.70 19.00
CA PRO A 474 5.32 -14.40 20.39
C PRO A 474 6.28 -13.40 21.02
N VAL A 475 5.75 -12.50 21.86
CA VAL A 475 6.53 -11.44 22.49
C VAL A 475 6.52 -11.54 24.01
N ASP A 476 7.71 -11.36 24.62
CA ASP A 476 7.87 -11.14 26.06
C ASP A 476 7.77 -9.63 26.33
N ALA A 477 6.60 -9.16 26.71
CA ALA A 477 6.31 -7.74 26.88
C ALA A 477 6.23 -7.33 28.37
N GLN A 478 6.50 -6.07 28.64
CA GLN A 478 6.32 -5.44 29.92
C GLN A 478 5.55 -4.14 29.77
N VAL A 479 4.60 -3.88 30.68
CA VAL A 479 3.84 -2.63 30.74
C VAL A 479 4.12 -1.95 32.07
N SER A 480 4.46 -0.66 32.03
CA SER A 480 4.69 0.18 33.20
C SER A 480 4.01 1.54 33.03
N LEU A 481 3.96 2.32 34.13
CA LEU A 481 3.53 3.71 34.12
C LEU A 481 4.73 4.62 34.42
N GLU A 482 4.78 5.75 33.75
CA GLU A 482 5.72 6.83 34.03
C GLU A 482 4.95 8.14 34.24
N ALA A 483 5.16 8.80 35.39
CA ALA A 483 4.53 10.09 35.69
C ALA A 483 5.18 11.22 34.90
N LEU A 484 4.38 12.01 34.18
CA LEU A 484 4.81 13.22 33.46
C LEU A 484 4.46 14.50 34.22
N SER A 485 3.51 14.45 35.17
CA SER A 485 3.13 15.57 36.00
C SER A 485 3.60 15.36 37.44
N THR A 486 3.98 16.45 38.12
CA THR A 486 4.53 16.44 39.49
C THR A 486 3.49 16.14 40.57
N ASN A 487 2.22 16.12 40.22
CA ASN A 487 1.11 15.79 41.10
C ASN A 487 0.70 14.30 41.06
N LEU A 488 1.46 13.46 40.40
CA LEU A 488 1.24 12.03 40.27
C LEU A 488 2.48 11.24 40.67
N ASP A 489 2.31 10.28 41.57
CA ASP A 489 3.27 9.24 41.88
C ASP A 489 2.76 7.91 41.31
N VAL A 490 3.61 7.19 40.63
CA VAL A 490 3.35 5.84 40.11
C VAL A 490 4.33 4.84 40.71
N ALA A 491 3.89 3.60 40.93
CA ALA A 491 4.77 2.57 41.42
C ALA A 491 5.84 2.24 40.37
N ALA A 492 7.11 2.16 40.77
CA ALA A 492 8.24 1.79 39.93
C ALA A 492 8.23 0.26 39.67
N VAL A 493 7.11 -0.27 39.18
CA VAL A 493 6.89 -1.69 38.88
C VAL A 493 6.38 -1.83 37.47
N SER A 494 6.61 -3.00 36.86
CA SER A 494 6.03 -3.36 35.58
C SER A 494 5.24 -4.66 35.71
N VAL A 495 4.22 -4.81 34.88
CA VAL A 495 3.52 -6.09 34.66
C VAL A 495 4.18 -6.78 33.47
N ALA A 496 4.65 -8.02 33.68
CA ALA A 496 5.29 -8.81 32.65
C ALA A 496 4.31 -9.81 32.01
N TYR A 497 4.42 -9.95 30.70
CA TYR A 497 3.62 -10.85 29.86
C TYR A 497 4.55 -11.73 29.04
N ALA A 498 4.79 -12.96 29.51
CA ALA A 498 5.65 -13.90 28.79
C ALA A 498 4.90 -14.55 27.63
N ALA A 499 5.60 -14.72 26.50
CA ALA A 499 5.17 -15.43 25.29
C ALA A 499 3.73 -15.07 24.87
N LEU A 500 3.44 -13.75 24.78
CA LEU A 500 2.15 -13.26 24.33
C LEU A 500 1.99 -13.57 22.84
N GLU A 501 1.10 -14.49 22.52
CA GLU A 501 0.85 -14.99 21.17
C GLU A 501 -0.10 -14.07 20.38
N ALA A 502 -0.10 -14.21 19.06
CA ALA A 502 -1.02 -13.49 18.18
C ALA A 502 -2.49 -13.73 18.57
N GLY A 503 -3.21 -12.62 18.81
CA GLY A 503 -4.62 -12.64 19.26
C GLY A 503 -4.84 -12.97 20.73
N GLN A 504 -3.79 -13.22 21.50
CA GLN A 504 -3.92 -13.40 22.94
C GLN A 504 -4.08 -12.04 23.63
N GLU A 505 -5.13 -11.92 24.43
CA GLU A 505 -5.39 -10.74 25.27
C GLU A 505 -5.13 -11.10 26.73
N ARG A 506 -4.52 -10.16 27.47
CA ARG A 506 -4.37 -10.22 28.93
C ARG A 506 -4.61 -8.85 29.52
N GLU A 507 -5.10 -8.81 30.77
CA GLU A 507 -5.28 -7.57 31.51
C GLU A 507 -4.26 -7.47 32.65
N GLY A 508 -3.96 -6.25 33.04
CA GLY A 508 -3.12 -5.93 34.17
C GLY A 508 -3.48 -4.61 34.79
N GLU A 509 -2.95 -4.37 35.97
CA GLU A 509 -3.19 -3.14 36.74
C GLU A 509 -1.90 -2.62 37.35
N LEU A 510 -1.79 -1.28 37.43
CA LEU A 510 -0.67 -0.56 38.02
C LEU A 510 -1.18 0.52 38.95
N SER A 511 -0.61 0.58 40.18
CA SER A 511 -1.04 1.51 41.21
C SER A 511 -0.54 2.92 40.95
N TYR A 512 -1.37 3.89 41.28
CA TYR A 512 -1.03 5.30 41.30
C TYR A 512 -1.42 5.99 42.62
N ARG A 513 -0.78 7.14 42.90
CA ARG A 513 -1.15 8.03 44.00
C ARG A 513 -1.01 9.48 43.52
N LEU A 514 -2.03 10.31 43.80
CA LEU A 514 -1.96 11.75 43.58
C LEU A 514 -1.42 12.45 44.80
N HIS A 515 -0.64 13.51 44.57
CA HIS A 515 -0.13 14.37 45.66
C HIS A 515 -1.31 14.97 46.46
N PRO A 516 -1.19 15.10 47.79
CA PRO A 516 -2.29 15.64 48.63
C PRO A 516 -2.79 17.02 48.22
N SER A 517 -1.96 17.85 47.58
CA SER A 517 -2.33 19.18 47.09
C SER A 517 -3.13 19.19 45.79
N THR A 518 -3.24 18.07 45.08
CA THR A 518 -3.99 17.99 43.83
C THR A 518 -5.48 18.26 44.09
N GLN A 519 -6.09 19.16 43.33
CA GLN A 519 -7.49 19.53 43.45
C GLN A 519 -8.33 18.90 42.32
N PRO A 520 -9.63 18.64 42.53
CA PRO A 520 -10.53 18.30 41.44
C PRO A 520 -10.45 19.33 40.31
N GLY A 521 -10.27 18.84 39.08
CA GLY A 521 -10.05 19.66 37.88
C GLY A 521 -8.58 19.87 37.52
N ASP A 522 -7.64 19.48 38.38
CA ASP A 522 -6.22 19.54 38.03
C ASP A 522 -5.86 18.50 36.94
N ALA A 523 -5.05 18.90 35.98
CA ALA A 523 -4.54 18.01 34.93
C ALA A 523 -3.51 17.02 35.49
N VAL A 524 -3.62 15.77 35.09
CA VAL A 524 -2.68 14.71 35.43
C VAL A 524 -2.21 14.09 34.13
N ARG A 525 -0.89 13.93 33.98
CA ARG A 525 -0.28 13.37 32.77
C ARG A 525 0.64 12.21 33.14
N TYR A 526 0.55 11.15 32.37
CA TYR A 526 1.40 9.96 32.52
C TYR A 526 1.51 9.22 31.18
N ASP A 527 2.56 8.42 31.06
CA ASP A 527 2.74 7.48 29.95
C ASP A 527 2.42 6.06 30.40
N TRP A 528 1.66 5.34 29.58
CA TRP A 528 1.77 3.91 29.49
C TRP A 528 3.01 3.58 28.67
N VAL A 529 3.91 2.78 29.24
CA VAL A 529 5.16 2.39 28.56
C VAL A 529 5.16 0.90 28.34
N LEU A 530 5.10 0.51 27.07
CA LEU A 530 5.16 -0.87 26.60
C LEU A 530 6.58 -1.16 26.14
N ARG A 531 7.19 -2.24 26.65
CA ARG A 531 8.57 -2.63 26.34
C ARG A 531 8.68 -4.11 26.03
N TRP A 532 9.57 -4.43 25.06
CA TRP A 532 10.16 -5.75 24.87
C TRP A 532 11.61 -5.59 24.38
N PRO A 533 12.44 -6.66 24.30
CA PRO A 533 13.83 -6.51 23.89
C PRO A 533 13.97 -5.75 22.56
N GLY A 534 14.69 -4.63 22.61
CA GLY A 534 14.94 -3.76 21.45
C GLY A 534 13.82 -2.77 21.10
N PHE A 535 12.72 -2.69 21.88
CA PHE A 535 11.62 -1.77 21.60
C PHE A 535 10.98 -1.17 22.84
N GLU A 536 10.66 0.11 22.77
CA GLU A 536 9.85 0.83 23.74
C GLU A 536 8.80 1.66 22.99
N HIS A 537 7.55 1.63 23.45
CA HIS A 537 6.48 2.46 22.93
C HIS A 537 5.77 3.19 24.09
N ARG A 538 5.47 4.47 23.89
CA ARG A 538 4.86 5.35 24.89
C ARG A 538 3.51 5.86 24.42
N ILE A 539 2.50 5.73 25.27
CA ILE A 539 1.16 6.29 25.05
C ILE A 539 0.90 7.32 26.13
N THR A 540 0.99 8.61 25.78
CA THR A 540 0.74 9.70 26.69
C THR A 540 -0.75 9.87 26.94
N VAL A 541 -1.12 9.84 28.21
CA VAL A 541 -2.48 10.12 28.68
C VAL A 541 -2.50 11.43 29.44
N GLN A 542 -3.45 12.30 29.11
CA GLN A 542 -3.79 13.48 29.92
C GLN A 542 -5.24 13.37 30.37
N THR A 543 -5.47 13.46 31.66
CA THR A 543 -6.79 13.38 32.27
C THR A 543 -6.95 14.46 33.34
N LEU A 544 -8.17 14.64 33.83
CA LEU A 544 -8.47 15.58 34.93
C LEU A 544 -8.86 14.80 36.18
N PHE A 545 -8.30 15.17 37.32
CA PHE A 545 -8.67 14.56 38.60
C PHE A 545 -10.08 14.94 39.02
N GLY A 546 -10.86 13.98 39.52
CA GLY A 546 -12.15 14.20 40.20
C GLY A 546 -13.29 14.69 39.29
N LEU A 547 -13.12 14.74 37.97
CA LEU A 547 -14.19 15.01 37.03
C LEU A 547 -14.63 13.70 36.38
N GLU A 548 -15.89 13.30 36.60
CA GLU A 548 -16.51 12.26 35.78
C GLU A 548 -16.59 12.78 34.34
N GLN A 549 -15.86 12.15 33.44
CA GLN A 549 -16.16 12.33 32.02
C GLN A 549 -17.56 11.73 31.78
N GLN A 550 -18.54 12.58 31.53
CA GLN A 550 -19.77 12.05 30.93
C GLN A 550 -19.41 11.37 29.64
N PRO A 551 -19.79 10.09 29.44
CA PRO A 551 -19.58 9.44 28.18
C PRO A 551 -20.19 10.34 27.11
N ILE A 552 -19.40 10.71 26.10
CA ILE A 552 -19.91 11.38 24.90
C ILE A 552 -20.88 10.38 24.31
N GLN A 553 -22.18 10.61 24.51
CA GLN A 553 -23.21 9.86 23.81
C GLN A 553 -23.02 10.17 22.33
N PRO A 554 -22.77 9.20 21.48
CA PRO A 554 -22.76 9.45 20.03
C PRO A 554 -24.13 10.00 19.68
N SER A 555 -24.18 11.25 19.25
CA SER A 555 -25.39 11.85 18.72
C SER A 555 -25.65 11.24 17.35
N GLY A 556 -26.61 10.33 17.28
CA GLY A 556 -27.11 9.80 16.02
C GLY A 556 -27.11 8.27 15.97
N ASP A 557 -28.30 7.75 15.87
CA ASP A 557 -28.60 6.35 15.64
C ASP A 557 -27.86 5.80 14.40
N TRP A 558 -26.78 5.09 14.62
CA TRP A 558 -26.27 4.12 13.67
C TRP A 558 -26.73 2.73 14.11
N GLN A 559 -27.83 2.29 13.53
CA GLN A 559 -28.19 0.86 13.55
C GLN A 559 -27.42 0.14 12.43
N PRO A 560 -26.95 -1.11 12.66
CA PRO A 560 -26.10 -1.88 11.76
C PRO A 560 -26.79 -2.27 10.43
#